data_fb0f747f1b314d0b79a3660712411592
#
_entry.id   fb0f747f1b314d0b79a3660712411592
#
_cell.length_a   1.000
_cell.length_b   1.000
_cell.length_c   1.000
_cell.angle_alpha   90.00
_cell.angle_beta   90.00
_cell.angle_gamma   90.00
#
_symmetry.space_group_name_H-M   'P 1'
#
loop_
_entity.id
_entity.type
_entity.pdbx_description
1 polymer ?
#
loop_
_entity_poly.entity_id
_entity_poly.type
_entity_poly.pdbx_seq_one_letter_code
_entity_poly.pdbx_strand_id
1 'polypeptide(L)'
;MGLSQYRGALLMMMAVLVLAASIPIINAIVHSPSAVEAYSELWALGPNHTIAEFPLQMKVDEEGKIILGVRNRLNYPANYLLKVKFRNEDQPLPDGTKNEPSPLPSLNEFRFSLENGETWETWLNFTISDALFSTESCLVKTIIINDAPLSVNLASSLNPVKKGFYYQLFFELWLYDSGIENFRYHGRFVSIWLNLIQ
;
A
#
# COMPACT_ATOMS: atom_id res chain seq x y z
N MET A 1 10.18 0.61 75.95
CA MET A 1 10.15 1.47 74.78
C MET A 1 9.27 0.78 73.71
N GLY A 2 8.10 1.33 73.42
CA GLY A 2 7.11 0.61 72.69
C GLY A 2 7.27 0.75 71.20
N LEU A 3 7.01 -0.30 70.43
CA LEU A 3 6.95 -0.40 68.97
C LEU A 3 6.10 0.69 68.27
N SER A 4 5.24 1.40 69.07
CA SER A 4 4.41 2.49 68.57
C SER A 4 5.18 3.75 68.16
N GLN A 5 6.38 3.96 68.73
CA GLN A 5 7.20 5.14 68.47
C GLN A 5 7.90 5.06 67.08
N TYR A 6 8.07 3.84 66.54
CA TYR A 6 8.74 3.62 65.24
C TYR A 6 7.76 3.40 64.09
N ARG A 7 6.44 3.33 64.35
CA ARG A 7 5.45 3.09 63.32
C ARG A 7 5.48 4.15 62.19
N GLY A 8 5.64 5.42 62.54
CA GLY A 8 5.73 6.51 61.54
C GLY A 8 7.00 6.39 60.67
N ALA A 9 8.16 6.11 61.33
CA ALA A 9 9.40 5.92 60.59
C ALA A 9 9.37 4.68 59.69
N LEU A 10 8.75 3.59 60.13
CA LEU A 10 8.60 2.36 59.34
C LEU A 10 7.68 2.58 58.12
N LEU A 11 6.56 3.30 58.30
CA LEU A 11 5.66 3.65 57.22
C LEU A 11 6.34 4.57 56.19
N MET A 12 7.13 5.54 56.66
CA MET A 12 7.90 6.42 55.76
C MET A 12 8.95 5.62 54.95
N MET A 13 9.65 4.71 55.60
CA MET A 13 10.63 3.86 54.95
C MET A 13 10.01 2.93 53.92
N MET A 14 8.86 2.34 54.22
CA MET A 14 8.09 1.55 53.26
C MET A 14 7.62 2.37 52.08
N ALA A 15 7.11 3.60 52.27
CA ALA A 15 6.68 4.48 51.19
C ALA A 15 7.85 4.85 50.28
N VAL A 16 9.04 5.14 50.82
CA VAL A 16 10.26 5.42 50.03
C VAL A 16 10.70 4.19 49.23
N LEU A 17 10.63 2.99 49.83
CA LEU A 17 10.97 1.74 49.13
C LEU A 17 9.98 1.46 47.95
N VAL A 18 8.70 1.68 48.16
CA VAL A 18 7.69 1.51 47.09
C VAL A 18 7.91 2.53 45.96
N LEU A 19 8.21 3.79 46.31
CA LEU A 19 8.54 4.81 45.32
C LEU A 19 9.81 4.47 44.55
N ALA A 20 10.87 4.04 45.24
CA ALA A 20 12.12 3.64 44.61
C ALA A 20 11.96 2.42 43.69
N ALA A 21 11.12 1.46 44.08
CA ALA A 21 10.84 0.27 43.28
C ALA A 21 9.93 0.59 42.04
N SER A 22 9.11 1.65 42.11
CA SER A 22 8.25 2.04 40.99
C SER A 22 9.01 2.77 39.87
N ILE A 23 10.11 3.45 40.17
CA ILE A 23 10.90 4.19 39.18
C ILE A 23 11.41 3.30 38.02
N PRO A 24 12.05 2.15 38.25
CA PRO A 24 12.51 1.29 37.16
C PRO A 24 11.34 0.69 36.34
N ILE A 25 10.20 0.44 36.98
CA ILE A 25 8.99 -0.06 36.30
C ILE A 25 8.40 1.03 35.36
N ILE A 26 8.31 2.25 35.88
CA ILE A 26 7.86 3.40 35.07
C ILE A 26 8.82 3.66 33.93
N ASN A 27 10.12 3.64 34.15
CA ASN A 27 11.14 3.77 33.12
C ASN A 27 11.04 2.65 32.08
N ALA A 28 10.81 1.40 32.48
CA ALA A 28 10.62 0.29 31.56
C ALA A 28 9.36 0.44 30.71
N ILE A 29 8.29 1.01 31.26
CA ILE A 29 7.04 1.25 30.50
C ILE A 29 7.19 2.47 29.57
N VAL A 30 7.77 3.56 30.05
CA VAL A 30 7.93 4.82 29.28
C VAL A 30 9.00 4.70 28.19
N HIS A 31 10.07 3.95 28.45
CA HIS A 31 11.18 3.73 27.52
C HIS A 31 11.17 2.33 26.91
N SER A 32 10.13 1.50 27.15
CA SER A 32 9.89 0.39 26.24
C SER A 32 9.79 1.02 24.87
N PRO A 33 10.70 0.72 23.91
CA PRO A 33 10.40 1.00 22.55
C PRO A 33 9.09 0.26 22.33
N SER A 34 7.97 0.99 22.22
CA SER A 34 6.78 0.42 21.59
C SER A 34 7.37 -0.29 20.40
N ALA A 35 7.21 -1.61 20.32
CA ALA A 35 7.59 -2.32 19.11
C ALA A 35 6.71 -1.70 18.03
N VAL A 36 7.19 -0.58 17.47
CA VAL A 36 6.53 0.08 16.34
C VAL A 36 6.59 -0.96 15.27
N GLU A 37 5.45 -1.54 15.03
CA GLU A 37 5.34 -2.60 14.04
C GLU A 37 5.99 -2.10 12.75
N ALA A 38 7.03 -2.79 12.31
CA ALA A 38 7.79 -2.39 11.14
C ALA A 38 6.93 -2.68 9.90
N TYR A 39 6.60 -1.66 9.12
CA TYR A 39 5.75 -1.79 7.95
C TYR A 39 6.11 -0.78 6.85
N SER A 40 5.57 -0.98 5.67
CA SER A 40 5.61 0.01 4.60
C SER A 40 4.21 0.51 4.31
N GLU A 41 4.05 1.80 4.08
CA GLU A 41 2.82 2.40 3.61
C GLU A 41 2.80 2.38 2.08
N LEU A 42 1.65 2.11 1.49
CA LEU A 42 1.42 2.17 0.05
C LEU A 42 0.09 2.86 -0.21
N TRP A 43 0.05 3.85 -1.09
CA TRP A 43 -1.17 4.53 -1.45
C TRP A 43 -1.22 4.91 -2.93
N ALA A 44 -2.46 5.11 -3.41
CA ALA A 44 -2.77 5.78 -4.65
C ALA A 44 -3.71 6.94 -4.34
N LEU A 45 -3.49 8.11 -4.91
CA LEU A 45 -4.29 9.32 -4.71
C LEU A 45 -4.61 9.99 -6.04
N GLY A 46 -5.70 10.72 -6.10
CA GLY A 46 -6.00 11.60 -7.21
C GLY A 46 -5.08 12.83 -7.28
N PRO A 47 -5.20 13.65 -8.33
CA PRO A 47 -4.26 14.76 -8.62
C PRO A 47 -4.05 15.77 -7.50
N ASN A 48 -5.03 16.00 -6.64
CA ASN A 48 -4.93 16.92 -5.50
C ASN A 48 -4.63 16.20 -4.16
N HIS A 49 -3.96 15.05 -4.19
CA HIS A 49 -3.67 14.22 -3.02
C HIS A 49 -4.94 13.77 -2.26
N THR A 50 -6.06 13.62 -2.96
CA THR A 50 -7.32 13.15 -2.39
C THR A 50 -7.77 11.84 -3.03
N ILE A 51 -8.54 11.03 -2.30
CA ILE A 51 -9.18 9.82 -2.85
C ILE A 51 -10.45 10.14 -3.65
N ALA A 52 -10.92 11.38 -3.62
CA ALA A 52 -12.18 11.80 -4.25
C ALA A 52 -12.08 12.03 -5.76
N GLU A 53 -10.88 12.17 -6.32
CA GLU A 53 -10.64 12.59 -7.70
C GLU A 53 -10.00 11.49 -8.57
N PHE A 54 -10.32 10.25 -8.27
CA PHE A 54 -9.93 9.16 -9.16
C PHE A 54 -10.71 9.22 -10.48
N PRO A 55 -10.07 8.94 -11.61
CA PRO A 55 -10.74 8.81 -12.91
C PRO A 55 -11.54 7.50 -12.97
N LEU A 56 -12.65 7.42 -12.21
CA LEU A 56 -13.45 6.20 -12.10
C LEU A 56 -14.22 5.86 -13.36
N GLN A 57 -14.53 6.86 -14.20
CA GLN A 57 -15.11 6.70 -15.52
C GLN A 57 -14.15 7.27 -16.53
N MET A 58 -13.88 6.55 -17.59
CA MET A 58 -12.96 6.96 -18.65
C MET A 58 -13.52 6.63 -20.01
N LYS A 59 -13.23 7.48 -20.97
CA LYS A 59 -13.40 7.19 -22.40
C LYS A 59 -12.09 6.69 -23.00
N VAL A 60 -12.21 6.09 -24.18
CA VAL A 60 -11.02 5.82 -24.99
C VAL A 60 -10.33 7.14 -25.33
N ASP A 61 -8.99 7.14 -25.28
CA ASP A 61 -8.12 8.29 -25.47
C ASP A 61 -8.22 9.39 -24.38
N GLU A 62 -8.98 9.16 -23.33
CA GLU A 62 -8.98 10.03 -22.13
C GLU A 62 -7.80 9.72 -21.24
N GLU A 63 -7.07 10.75 -20.82
CA GLU A 63 -5.94 10.61 -19.90
C GLU A 63 -6.42 10.55 -18.45
N GLY A 64 -6.07 9.47 -17.76
CA GLY A 64 -6.17 9.34 -16.31
C GLY A 64 -4.84 9.67 -15.64
N LYS A 65 -4.90 10.34 -14.48
CA LYS A 65 -3.71 10.73 -13.73
C LYS A 65 -3.89 10.47 -12.24
N ILE A 66 -2.90 9.82 -11.63
CA ILE A 66 -2.88 9.54 -10.19
C ILE A 66 -1.48 9.75 -9.62
N ILE A 67 -1.41 9.87 -8.31
CA ILE A 67 -0.17 9.87 -7.54
C ILE A 67 -0.04 8.52 -6.85
N LEU A 68 1.09 7.86 -7.05
CA LEU A 68 1.48 6.66 -6.30
C LEU A 68 2.50 7.05 -5.26
N GLY A 69 2.36 6.51 -4.05
CA GLY A 69 3.31 6.79 -2.98
C GLY A 69 3.61 5.57 -2.12
N VAL A 70 4.85 5.55 -1.62
CA VAL A 70 5.37 4.56 -0.66
C VAL A 70 6.13 5.27 0.44
N ARG A 71 5.93 4.87 1.68
CA ARG A 71 6.73 5.32 2.81
C ARG A 71 7.32 4.15 3.56
N ASN A 72 8.63 4.26 3.83
CA ASN A 72 9.35 3.27 4.60
C ASN A 72 9.20 3.51 6.11
N ARG A 73 8.64 2.55 6.83
CA ARG A 73 8.60 2.51 8.30
C ARG A 73 9.13 1.18 8.85
N LEU A 74 10.12 0.60 8.16
CA LEU A 74 10.71 -0.69 8.54
C LEU A 74 11.77 -0.57 9.63
N ASN A 75 12.16 0.66 10.03
CA ASN A 75 13.26 0.98 10.94
C ASN A 75 14.67 0.69 10.36
N TYR A 76 14.76 0.44 9.05
CA TYR A 76 16.01 0.28 8.30
C TYR A 76 15.85 0.75 6.84
N PRO A 77 16.94 1.08 6.12
CA PRO A 77 16.89 1.39 4.70
C PRO A 77 16.41 0.20 3.88
N ALA A 78 15.57 0.44 2.88
CA ALA A 78 14.99 -0.62 2.09
C ALA A 78 14.91 -0.27 0.59
N ASN A 79 15.12 -1.30 -0.27
CA ASN A 79 14.95 -1.19 -1.71
C ASN A 79 13.58 -1.74 -2.10
N TYR A 80 12.83 -0.94 -2.83
CA TYR A 80 11.47 -1.23 -3.24
C TYR A 80 11.34 -1.42 -4.75
N LEU A 81 10.37 -2.24 -5.12
CA LEU A 81 9.88 -2.39 -6.48
C LEU A 81 8.35 -2.28 -6.44
N LEU A 82 7.80 -1.28 -7.13
CA LEU A 82 6.36 -1.11 -7.30
C LEU A 82 5.99 -1.58 -8.71
N LYS A 83 5.12 -2.58 -8.80
CA LYS A 83 4.64 -3.15 -10.06
C LYS A 83 3.25 -2.64 -10.39
N VAL A 84 3.08 -2.09 -11.57
CA VAL A 84 1.79 -1.68 -12.13
C VAL A 84 1.21 -2.83 -12.93
N LYS A 85 -0.02 -3.22 -12.64
CA LYS A 85 -0.71 -4.31 -13.31
C LYS A 85 -2.14 -3.91 -13.68
N PHE A 86 -2.71 -4.60 -14.66
CA PHE A 86 -4.06 -4.33 -15.17
C PHE A 86 -4.86 -5.62 -15.28
N ARG A 87 -6.14 -5.56 -14.90
CA ARG A 87 -7.04 -6.73 -14.92
C ARG A 87 -8.48 -6.35 -15.25
N ASN A 88 -9.29 -7.33 -15.62
CA ASN A 88 -10.76 -7.27 -15.59
C ASN A 88 -11.32 -7.76 -14.23
N GLU A 89 -12.63 -7.83 -14.05
CA GLU A 89 -13.27 -8.29 -12.80
C GLU A 89 -12.98 -9.78 -12.48
N ASP A 90 -12.75 -10.63 -13.48
CA ASP A 90 -12.62 -12.08 -13.34
C ASP A 90 -11.21 -12.55 -13.01
N GLN A 91 -10.19 -11.73 -13.28
CA GLN A 91 -8.79 -12.09 -13.06
C GLN A 91 -8.37 -11.88 -11.60
N PRO A 92 -7.41 -12.68 -11.09
CA PRO A 92 -7.05 -12.67 -9.68
C PRO A 92 -6.29 -11.43 -9.25
N LEU A 93 -6.65 -10.89 -8.08
CA LEU A 93 -5.87 -9.93 -7.32
C LEU A 93 -4.79 -10.63 -6.48
N PRO A 94 -3.82 -9.88 -5.94
CA PRO A 94 -2.91 -10.42 -4.92
C PRO A 94 -3.67 -10.86 -3.67
N ASP A 95 -3.19 -11.90 -3.01
CA ASP A 95 -3.66 -12.32 -1.68
C ASP A 95 -2.67 -11.83 -0.61
N GLY A 96 -3.00 -10.70 0.04
CA GLY A 96 -2.17 -10.13 1.10
C GLY A 96 -2.10 -11.02 2.35
N THR A 97 -3.10 -11.89 2.59
CA THR A 97 -3.14 -12.78 3.76
C THR A 97 -2.19 -13.97 3.60
N LYS A 98 -2.03 -14.45 2.38
CA LYS A 98 -1.09 -15.53 2.04
C LYS A 98 0.26 -15.01 1.57
N ASN A 99 0.42 -13.69 1.43
CA ASN A 99 1.59 -13.06 0.86
C ASN A 99 1.89 -13.54 -0.58
N GLU A 100 0.83 -13.77 -1.36
CA GLU A 100 0.90 -14.22 -2.74
C GLU A 100 0.62 -13.06 -3.70
N PRO A 101 1.53 -12.75 -4.66
CA PRO A 101 1.28 -11.73 -5.67
C PRO A 101 0.28 -12.23 -6.72
N SER A 102 -0.35 -11.31 -7.44
CA SER A 102 -1.13 -11.69 -8.61
C SER A 102 -0.22 -12.29 -9.69
N PRO A 103 -0.64 -13.38 -10.37
CA PRO A 103 0.12 -13.99 -11.45
C PRO A 103 0.16 -13.15 -12.74
N LEU A 104 -0.58 -12.04 -12.80
CA LEU A 104 -0.67 -11.20 -13.98
C LEU A 104 0.66 -10.49 -14.27
N PRO A 105 0.98 -10.22 -15.55
CA PRO A 105 2.20 -9.54 -15.92
C PRO A 105 2.22 -8.08 -15.44
N SER A 106 3.42 -7.56 -15.15
CA SER A 106 3.61 -6.14 -14.91
C SER A 106 3.55 -5.37 -16.21
N LEU A 107 2.84 -4.25 -16.22
CA LEU A 107 2.84 -3.29 -17.32
C LEU A 107 3.97 -2.26 -17.17
N ASN A 108 4.26 -1.87 -15.93
CA ASN A 108 5.34 -0.96 -15.61
C ASN A 108 5.93 -1.28 -14.23
N GLU A 109 7.17 -0.86 -14.00
CA GLU A 109 7.89 -1.09 -12.75
C GLU A 109 8.66 0.16 -12.33
N PHE A 110 8.54 0.52 -11.05
CA PHE A 110 9.33 1.59 -10.43
C PHE A 110 10.25 0.97 -9.38
N ARG A 111 11.55 1.28 -9.47
CA ARG A 111 12.57 0.82 -8.51
C ARG A 111 13.15 2.02 -7.79
N PHE A 112 13.18 1.98 -6.47
CA PHE A 112 13.67 3.07 -5.63
C PHE A 112 14.13 2.55 -4.29
N SER A 113 14.94 3.36 -3.60
CA SER A 113 15.44 3.08 -2.24
C SER A 113 14.93 4.16 -1.30
N LEU A 114 14.57 3.78 -0.07
CA LEU A 114 14.09 4.71 0.95
C LEU A 114 14.80 4.44 2.28
N GLU A 115 15.29 5.51 2.90
CA GLU A 115 15.69 5.50 4.29
C GLU A 115 14.47 5.30 5.21
N ASN A 116 14.71 4.92 6.47
CA ASN A 116 13.60 4.82 7.43
C ASN A 116 12.90 6.17 7.61
N GLY A 117 11.58 6.18 7.47
CA GLY A 117 10.73 7.38 7.55
C GLY A 117 10.63 8.15 6.24
N GLU A 118 11.42 7.85 5.22
CA GLU A 118 11.40 8.52 3.94
C GLU A 118 10.18 8.11 3.11
N THR A 119 9.76 9.03 2.23
CA THR A 119 8.59 8.88 1.34
C THR A 119 9.04 9.08 -0.11
N TRP A 120 8.57 8.21 -0.99
CA TRP A 120 8.67 8.34 -2.44
C TRP A 120 7.27 8.53 -3.01
N GLU A 121 7.13 9.48 -3.93
CA GLU A 121 5.91 9.70 -4.70
C GLU A 121 6.22 9.90 -6.17
N THR A 122 5.33 9.45 -7.04
CA THR A 122 5.42 9.70 -8.47
C THR A 122 4.05 9.83 -9.10
N TRP A 123 3.98 10.55 -10.22
CA TRP A 123 2.81 10.56 -11.07
C TRP A 123 2.75 9.30 -11.94
N LEU A 124 1.56 8.77 -12.08
CA LEU A 124 1.24 7.76 -13.08
C LEU A 124 0.17 8.33 -14.02
N ASN A 125 0.55 8.55 -15.27
CA ASN A 125 -0.38 8.86 -16.33
C ASN A 125 -0.76 7.57 -17.05
N PHE A 126 -2.04 7.41 -17.40
CA PHE A 126 -2.48 6.25 -18.15
C PHE A 126 -3.65 6.60 -19.08
N THR A 127 -3.70 5.93 -20.21
CA THR A 127 -4.74 6.13 -21.23
C THR A 127 -5.09 4.77 -21.84
N ILE A 128 -6.36 4.48 -22.00
CA ILE A 128 -6.81 3.35 -22.80
C ILE A 128 -6.94 3.87 -24.24
N SER A 129 -5.97 3.53 -25.10
CA SER A 129 -5.86 4.12 -26.44
C SER A 129 -6.49 3.30 -27.56
N ASP A 130 -6.80 2.02 -27.33
CA ASP A 130 -7.50 1.17 -28.29
C ASP A 130 -8.43 0.21 -27.56
N ALA A 131 -9.73 0.32 -27.83
CA ALA A 131 -10.72 -0.59 -27.28
C ALA A 131 -11.85 -0.85 -28.30
N LEU A 132 -12.32 -2.08 -28.33
CA LEU A 132 -13.46 -2.51 -29.13
C LEU A 132 -14.66 -2.78 -28.24
N PHE A 133 -15.75 -2.07 -28.49
CA PHE A 133 -17.00 -2.24 -27.78
C PHE A 133 -17.97 -3.11 -28.57
N SER A 134 -18.66 -3.99 -27.88
CA SER A 134 -19.86 -4.69 -28.30
C SER A 134 -20.98 -4.45 -27.27
N THR A 135 -22.15 -4.99 -27.52
CA THR A 135 -23.29 -4.90 -26.59
C THR A 135 -23.04 -5.61 -25.27
N GLU A 136 -22.19 -6.64 -25.24
CA GLU A 136 -21.98 -7.53 -24.09
C GLU A 136 -20.56 -7.49 -23.55
N SER A 137 -19.60 -6.93 -24.30
CA SER A 137 -18.20 -6.94 -23.91
C SER A 137 -17.44 -5.72 -24.44
N CYS A 138 -16.35 -5.39 -23.76
CA CYS A 138 -15.35 -4.45 -24.23
C CYS A 138 -13.98 -5.14 -24.23
N LEU A 139 -13.24 -5.07 -25.32
CA LEU A 139 -11.88 -5.57 -25.46
C LEU A 139 -10.91 -4.39 -25.47
N VAL A 140 -10.17 -4.18 -24.39
CA VAL A 140 -9.04 -3.24 -24.36
C VAL A 140 -7.84 -3.91 -25.01
N LYS A 141 -7.33 -3.34 -26.10
CA LYS A 141 -6.14 -3.84 -26.81
C LYS A 141 -4.86 -3.19 -26.32
N THR A 142 -4.90 -1.87 -26.11
CA THR A 142 -3.73 -1.07 -25.79
C THR A 142 -4.03 -0.13 -24.63
N ILE A 143 -3.13 -0.13 -23.65
CA ILE A 143 -3.05 0.87 -22.59
C ILE A 143 -1.70 1.59 -22.71
N ILE A 144 -1.69 2.90 -22.53
CA ILE A 144 -0.48 3.72 -22.45
C ILE A 144 -0.23 3.99 -20.98
N ILE A 145 0.97 3.73 -20.51
CA ILE A 145 1.42 4.03 -19.14
C ILE A 145 2.67 4.91 -19.23
N ASN A 146 2.61 6.14 -18.73
CA ASN A 146 3.72 7.10 -18.79
C ASN A 146 4.33 7.16 -20.21
N ASP A 147 3.49 7.42 -21.21
CA ASP A 147 3.82 7.53 -22.63
C ASP A 147 4.28 6.23 -23.32
N ALA A 148 4.35 5.12 -22.60
CA ALA A 148 4.70 3.81 -23.18
C ALA A 148 3.43 3.03 -23.58
N PRO A 149 3.19 2.74 -24.88
CA PRO A 149 2.07 1.92 -25.32
C PRO A 149 2.35 0.42 -25.03
N LEU A 150 1.36 -0.25 -24.46
CA LEU A 150 1.44 -1.64 -24.01
C LEU A 150 0.24 -2.43 -24.52
N SER A 151 0.48 -3.53 -25.23
CA SER A 151 -0.59 -4.44 -25.64
C SER A 151 -1.05 -5.30 -24.48
N VAL A 152 -2.34 -5.25 -24.15
CA VAL A 152 -2.93 -6.01 -23.05
C VAL A 152 -3.95 -7.06 -23.52
N ASN A 153 -4.70 -6.79 -24.60
CA ASN A 153 -5.72 -7.67 -25.19
C ASN A 153 -6.65 -8.29 -24.15
N LEU A 154 -7.23 -7.44 -23.31
CA LEU A 154 -8.04 -7.84 -22.17
C LEU A 154 -9.52 -7.52 -22.40
N ALA A 155 -10.37 -8.54 -22.37
CA ALA A 155 -11.82 -8.38 -22.48
C ALA A 155 -12.46 -8.28 -21.10
N SER A 156 -13.50 -7.45 -20.97
CA SER A 156 -14.40 -7.40 -19.82
C SER A 156 -15.84 -7.53 -20.31
N SER A 157 -16.66 -8.33 -19.62
CA SER A 157 -18.07 -8.45 -19.87
C SER A 157 -18.83 -7.24 -19.32
N LEU A 158 -19.97 -6.93 -19.93
CA LEU A 158 -20.87 -5.90 -19.41
C LEU A 158 -21.35 -6.31 -18.00
N ASN A 159 -21.07 -5.50 -17.01
CA ASN A 159 -21.62 -5.69 -15.68
C ASN A 159 -23.08 -5.21 -15.66
N PRO A 160 -24.09 -6.11 -15.54
CA PRO A 160 -25.50 -5.74 -15.68
C PRO A 160 -26.00 -4.88 -14.51
N VAL A 161 -25.38 -4.97 -13.36
CA VAL A 161 -25.76 -4.23 -12.14
C VAL A 161 -25.20 -2.81 -12.19
N LYS A 162 -23.92 -2.68 -12.49
CA LYS A 162 -23.21 -1.39 -12.53
C LYS A 162 -23.28 -0.70 -13.88
N LYS A 163 -23.82 -1.36 -14.91
CA LYS A 163 -24.00 -0.86 -16.29
C LYS A 163 -22.72 -0.28 -16.89
N GLY A 164 -21.66 -1.09 -16.96
CA GLY A 164 -20.38 -0.65 -17.55
C GLY A 164 -19.39 -1.79 -17.73
N PHE A 165 -18.25 -1.46 -18.33
CA PHE A 165 -17.12 -2.38 -18.52
C PHE A 165 -16.03 -2.04 -17.53
N TYR A 166 -15.83 -2.91 -16.56
CA TYR A 166 -14.96 -2.63 -15.42
C TYR A 166 -13.60 -3.28 -15.57
N TYR A 167 -12.59 -2.45 -15.40
CA TYR A 167 -11.18 -2.82 -15.32
C TYR A 167 -10.58 -2.28 -14.04
N GLN A 168 -9.41 -2.76 -13.69
CA GLN A 168 -8.71 -2.32 -12.49
C GLN A 168 -7.22 -2.18 -12.77
N LEU A 169 -6.67 -1.00 -12.49
CA LEU A 169 -5.25 -0.82 -12.29
C LEU A 169 -4.94 -1.13 -10.84
N PHE A 170 -3.93 -1.94 -10.59
CA PHE A 170 -3.48 -2.23 -9.25
C PHE A 170 -1.95 -2.23 -9.15
N PHE A 171 -1.48 -1.95 -7.95
CA PHE A 171 -0.10 -1.63 -7.67
C PHE A 171 0.38 -2.53 -6.55
N GLU A 172 1.33 -3.41 -6.84
CA GLU A 172 1.91 -4.34 -5.87
C GLU A 172 3.24 -3.82 -5.37
N LEU A 173 3.41 -3.79 -4.06
CA LEU A 173 4.67 -3.44 -3.43
C LEU A 173 5.52 -4.69 -3.19
N TRP A 174 6.76 -4.62 -3.64
CA TRP A 174 7.77 -5.65 -3.48
C TRP A 174 8.97 -5.07 -2.74
N LEU A 175 9.58 -5.84 -1.87
CA LEU A 175 10.74 -5.49 -1.07
C LEU A 175 11.92 -6.38 -1.47
N TYR A 176 13.11 -5.79 -1.59
CA TYR A 176 14.33 -6.56 -1.86
C TYR A 176 14.70 -7.39 -0.63
N ASP A 177 14.89 -8.68 -0.84
CA ASP A 177 15.32 -9.65 0.17
C ASP A 177 16.74 -10.10 -0.16
N SER A 178 17.71 -9.70 0.67
CA SER A 178 19.12 -10.05 0.50
C SER A 178 19.40 -11.53 0.69
N GLY A 179 18.53 -12.28 1.36
CA GLY A 179 18.68 -13.72 1.56
C GLY A 179 18.46 -14.53 0.27
N ILE A 180 17.62 -13.99 -0.64
CA ILE A 180 17.35 -14.60 -1.96
C ILE A 180 17.89 -13.76 -3.11
N GLU A 181 18.55 -12.64 -2.83
CA GLU A 181 19.09 -11.66 -3.79
C GLU A 181 18.06 -11.22 -4.84
N ASN A 182 16.80 -11.09 -4.44
CA ASN A 182 15.69 -10.75 -5.32
C ASN A 182 14.56 -10.00 -4.60
N PHE A 183 13.66 -9.40 -5.38
CA PHE A 183 12.46 -8.79 -4.85
C PHE A 183 11.41 -9.84 -4.50
N ARG A 184 10.78 -9.66 -3.34
CA ARG A 184 9.69 -10.46 -2.81
C ARG A 184 8.44 -9.61 -2.66
N TYR A 185 7.27 -10.16 -2.96
CA TYR A 185 6.00 -9.49 -2.69
C TYR A 185 5.87 -9.17 -1.19
N HIS A 186 5.51 -7.93 -0.88
CA HIS A 186 5.49 -7.41 0.50
C HIS A 186 4.09 -7.47 1.14
N GLY A 187 3.18 -8.29 0.59
CA GLY A 187 1.83 -8.45 1.10
C GLY A 187 0.95 -7.20 0.97
N ARG A 188 1.36 -6.20 0.20
CA ARG A 188 0.64 -4.93 0.07
C ARG A 188 0.35 -4.60 -1.38
N PHE A 189 -0.90 -4.24 -1.63
CA PHE A 189 -1.33 -3.68 -2.89
C PHE A 189 -2.42 -2.63 -2.68
N VAL A 190 -2.55 -1.73 -3.62
CA VAL A 190 -3.67 -0.79 -3.75
C VAL A 190 -4.19 -0.84 -5.17
N SER A 191 -5.43 -0.44 -5.39
CA SER A 191 -6.05 -0.52 -6.71
C SER A 191 -7.06 0.59 -6.94
N ILE A 192 -7.27 0.91 -8.21
CA ILE A 192 -8.34 1.80 -8.65
C ILE A 192 -9.21 1.08 -9.70
N TRP A 193 -10.51 1.26 -9.58
CA TRP A 193 -11.46 0.79 -10.57
C TRP A 193 -11.63 1.81 -11.69
N LEU A 194 -11.73 1.31 -12.91
CA LEU A 194 -11.98 2.08 -14.11
C LEU A 194 -13.23 1.52 -14.78
N ASN A 195 -14.24 2.35 -14.96
CA ASN A 195 -15.40 2.04 -15.79
C ASN A 195 -15.17 2.67 -17.16
N LEU A 196 -14.91 1.83 -18.16
CA LEU A 196 -14.72 2.29 -19.52
C LEU A 196 -16.07 2.50 -20.19
N ILE A 197 -16.31 3.72 -20.64
CA ILE A 197 -17.50 4.14 -21.36
C ILE A 197 -17.17 4.52 -22.80
N GLN A 198 -18.17 4.38 -23.67
CA GLN A 198 -18.06 4.70 -25.09
C GLN A 198 -18.10 6.20 -25.35
#